data_da4c91ce507bf3fd7e05e3f2b183820d
#
_entry.id   da4c91ce507bf3fd7e05e3f2b183820d
#
_cell.length_a   1.000
_cell.length_b   1.000
_cell.length_c   1.000
_cell.angle_alpha   90.00
_cell.angle_beta   90.00
_cell.angle_gamma   90.00
#
_symmetry.space_group_name_H-M   'P 1'
#
loop_
_entity.id
_entity.type
_entity.pdbx_description
1 polymer ?
#
loop_
_entity_poly.entity_id
_entity_poly.type
_entity_poly.pdbx_seq_one_letter_code
_entity_poly.pdbx_strand_id
1 'polypeptide(L)'
;MVVVCPVERKKRFVAAGTKQSQKITRRSEKMKNRRVFLKLSGEALAGPKKTGFDEDTVKEVARQVKASVDAGVQVGVVIGGGNFWRGRTSDAIDRPKADQIGMLATVMNCIYVSEIFRNAGMKTQILTPFECGNMTKLFSKDRANKYFEHGMVVFFAGGIGQPYFSTDTTITLMAIEMDADCILLAKSIDGVYDSDPKVNPNA
;
A
#
# COMPACT_ATOMS: atom_id res chain seq x y z
N MET A 1 2.96 -9.29 9.45
CA MET A 1 2.10 -8.50 8.53
C MET A 1 0.81 -8.17 9.28
N VAL A 2 0.58 -6.91 9.58
CA VAL A 2 -0.64 -6.46 10.28
C VAL A 2 -1.74 -6.24 9.24
N VAL A 3 -2.89 -6.90 9.42
CA VAL A 3 -4.06 -6.74 8.55
C VAL A 3 -5.05 -5.82 9.24
N VAL A 4 -5.31 -4.65 8.68
CA VAL A 4 -6.36 -3.74 9.13
C VAL A 4 -7.53 -3.84 8.15
N CYS A 5 -8.61 -4.53 8.55
CA CYS A 5 -9.85 -4.51 7.80
C CYS A 5 -10.66 -3.27 8.17
N PRO A 6 -11.19 -2.51 7.22
CA PRO A 6 -12.14 -1.44 7.53
C PRO A 6 -13.39 -2.03 8.17
N VAL A 7 -13.95 -1.28 9.12
CA VAL A 7 -15.17 -1.58 9.85
C VAL A 7 -16.29 -2.00 8.90
N GLU A 8 -17.00 -3.07 9.26
CA GLU A 8 -18.15 -3.63 8.53
C GLU A 8 -19.10 -2.52 8.06
N ARG A 9 -19.31 -2.44 6.73
CA ARG A 9 -20.45 -1.70 6.18
C ARG A 9 -21.71 -2.34 6.74
N LYS A 10 -22.51 -1.57 7.50
CA LYS A 10 -23.80 -1.98 8.07
C LYS A 10 -24.62 -2.76 7.03
N LYS A 11 -24.71 -4.07 7.16
CA LYS A 11 -25.69 -4.87 6.44
C LYS A 11 -27.07 -4.48 6.97
N ARG A 12 -27.95 -4.01 6.08
CA ARG A 12 -29.38 -3.89 6.38
C ARG A 12 -29.89 -5.24 6.86
N PHE A 13 -30.52 -5.24 8.02
CA PHE A 13 -31.26 -6.41 8.53
C PHE A 13 -32.35 -6.80 7.53
N VAL A 14 -32.27 -8.02 7.02
CA VAL A 14 -33.42 -8.74 6.44
C VAL A 14 -33.69 -9.93 7.34
N ALA A 15 -34.96 -10.08 7.72
CA ALA A 15 -35.44 -10.99 8.74
C ALA A 15 -35.18 -12.49 8.46
N ALA A 16 -35.21 -13.25 9.54
CA ALA A 16 -34.84 -14.64 9.73
C ALA A 16 -35.46 -15.66 8.74
N GLY A 17 -34.58 -16.53 8.24
CA GLY A 17 -34.94 -17.84 7.64
C GLY A 17 -33.87 -18.86 8.05
N THR A 18 -34.35 -20.00 8.45
CA THR A 18 -33.79 -21.19 9.08
C THR A 18 -32.30 -21.52 8.91
N LYS A 19 -31.69 -21.95 10.05
CA LYS A 19 -30.24 -22.14 10.29
C LYS A 19 -29.53 -23.24 9.47
N GLN A 20 -30.16 -24.00 8.61
CA GLN A 20 -29.56 -25.15 7.96
C GLN A 20 -29.15 -24.94 6.50
N SER A 21 -29.78 -24.02 5.77
CA SER A 21 -29.42 -23.68 4.39
C SER A 21 -28.27 -22.66 4.28
N GLN A 22 -27.92 -21.96 5.36
CA GLN A 22 -26.91 -20.93 5.37
C GLN A 22 -25.44 -21.45 5.41
N LYS A 23 -25.23 -22.73 5.73
CA LYS A 23 -23.87 -23.31 5.87
C LYS A 23 -23.26 -23.75 4.54
N ILE A 24 -24.06 -23.98 3.51
CA ILE A 24 -23.60 -24.46 2.19
C ILE A 24 -23.37 -23.31 1.21
N THR A 25 -24.10 -22.21 1.33
CA THR A 25 -24.00 -21.05 0.43
C THR A 25 -22.75 -20.18 0.71
N ARG A 26 -22.13 -20.28 1.90
CA ARG A 26 -20.92 -19.51 2.25
C ARG A 26 -19.62 -20.04 1.61
N ARG A 27 -19.63 -21.19 0.94
CA ARG A 27 -18.41 -21.82 0.41
C ARG A 27 -18.22 -21.64 -1.10
N SER A 28 -19.14 -20.99 -1.79
CA SER A 28 -19.10 -20.78 -3.25
C SER A 28 -19.32 -19.33 -3.70
N GLU A 29 -19.31 -18.34 -2.79
CA GLU A 29 -19.10 -16.97 -3.23
C GLU A 29 -17.65 -16.84 -3.66
N LYS A 30 -17.42 -17.14 -4.95
CA LYS A 30 -16.24 -16.79 -5.73
C LYS A 30 -15.80 -15.42 -5.27
N MET A 31 -14.57 -15.26 -4.78
CA MET A 31 -14.00 -13.99 -4.35
C MET A 31 -14.06 -12.99 -5.51
N LYS A 32 -15.17 -12.28 -5.62
CA LYS A 32 -15.42 -11.31 -6.67
C LYS A 32 -14.59 -10.09 -6.33
N ASN A 33 -13.49 -9.91 -7.07
CA ASN A 33 -12.67 -8.70 -7.15
C ASN A 33 -12.43 -7.99 -5.81
N ARG A 34 -11.66 -8.61 -4.93
CA ARG A 34 -11.18 -7.94 -3.73
C ARG A 34 -10.14 -6.90 -4.13
N ARG A 35 -10.32 -5.68 -3.66
CA ARG A 35 -9.32 -4.62 -3.80
C ARG A 35 -8.57 -4.47 -2.48
N VAL A 36 -7.26 -4.65 -2.54
CA VAL A 36 -6.37 -4.63 -1.39
C VAL A 36 -5.35 -3.52 -1.55
N PHE A 37 -5.12 -2.74 -0.50
CA PHE A 37 -4.06 -1.75 -0.46
C PHE A 37 -2.91 -2.25 0.41
N LEU A 38 -1.71 -2.33 -0.16
CA LEU A 38 -0.49 -2.79 0.48
C LEU A 38 0.42 -1.60 0.78
N LYS A 39 0.76 -1.41 2.06
CA LYS A 39 1.78 -0.44 2.46
C LYS A 39 3.10 -1.17 2.69
N LEU A 40 4.12 -0.74 1.99
CA LEU A 40 5.50 -1.20 2.18
C LEU A 40 6.32 -0.12 2.88
N SER A 41 7.10 -0.51 3.88
CA SER A 41 8.12 0.38 4.45
C SER A 41 9.31 0.45 3.49
N GLY A 42 9.78 1.67 3.17
CA GLY A 42 11.02 1.83 2.42
C GLY A 42 12.21 1.14 3.11
N GLU A 43 12.26 1.22 4.45
CA GLU A 43 13.30 0.55 5.24
C GLU A 43 13.26 -0.99 5.11
N ALA A 44 12.04 -1.57 5.05
CA ALA A 44 11.90 -3.00 4.82
C ALA A 44 12.44 -3.41 3.43
N LEU A 45 12.29 -2.54 2.42
CA LEU A 45 12.84 -2.76 1.07
C LEU A 45 14.36 -2.62 0.99
N ALA A 46 14.97 -1.91 1.93
CA ALA A 46 16.42 -1.80 2.03
C ALA A 46 17.08 -3.05 2.67
N GLY A 47 16.29 -3.86 3.37
CA GLY A 47 16.77 -5.06 4.04
C GLY A 47 17.96 -4.78 4.95
N PRO A 48 18.98 -5.67 4.98
CA PRO A 48 20.18 -5.50 5.80
C PRO A 48 21.01 -4.26 5.45
N LYS A 49 20.88 -3.72 4.24
CA LYS A 49 21.65 -2.56 3.77
C LYS A 49 21.25 -1.26 4.46
N LYS A 50 20.06 -1.21 5.08
CA LYS A 50 19.46 -0.04 5.76
C LYS A 50 19.19 1.17 4.87
N THR A 51 19.77 1.25 3.69
CA THR A 51 19.56 2.31 2.68
C THR A 51 19.47 1.71 1.28
N GLY A 52 18.82 2.41 0.36
CA GLY A 52 18.62 1.94 -1.00
C GLY A 52 17.64 0.76 -1.07
N PHE A 53 17.99 -0.24 -1.87
CA PHE A 53 17.18 -1.46 -2.09
C PHE A 53 18.00 -2.72 -1.84
N ASP A 54 17.35 -3.70 -1.23
CA ASP A 54 17.75 -5.08 -1.27
C ASP A 54 16.94 -5.80 -2.34
N GLU A 55 17.60 -6.20 -3.41
CA GLU A 55 16.95 -6.73 -4.61
C GLU A 55 16.19 -8.04 -4.32
N ASP A 56 16.75 -8.92 -3.50
CA ASP A 56 16.11 -10.20 -3.17
C ASP A 56 14.85 -9.98 -2.33
N THR A 57 14.89 -9.05 -1.39
CA THR A 57 13.72 -8.63 -0.60
C THR A 57 12.61 -8.10 -1.52
N VAL A 58 12.94 -7.24 -2.50
CA VAL A 58 11.96 -6.68 -3.43
C VAL A 58 11.38 -7.76 -4.36
N LYS A 59 12.23 -8.69 -4.85
CA LYS A 59 11.78 -9.84 -5.65
C LYS A 59 10.82 -10.75 -4.88
N GLU A 60 11.09 -11.00 -3.60
CA GLU A 60 10.19 -11.82 -2.77
C GLU A 60 8.84 -11.12 -2.57
N VAL A 61 8.82 -9.82 -2.32
CA VAL A 61 7.58 -9.03 -2.28
C VAL A 61 6.83 -9.13 -3.61
N ALA A 62 7.54 -9.00 -4.75
CA ALA A 62 6.94 -9.13 -6.07
C ALA A 62 6.30 -10.50 -6.28
N ARG A 63 6.96 -11.59 -5.85
CA ARG A 63 6.43 -12.95 -5.92
C ARG A 63 5.13 -13.12 -5.13
N GLN A 64 5.07 -12.57 -3.91
CA GLN A 64 3.88 -12.64 -3.05
C GLN A 64 2.71 -11.84 -3.62
N VAL A 65 2.99 -10.63 -4.12
CA VAL A 65 1.96 -9.78 -4.76
C VAL A 65 1.45 -10.44 -6.04
N LYS A 66 2.34 -11.03 -6.84
CA LYS A 66 1.95 -11.74 -8.06
C LYS A 66 0.94 -12.85 -7.80
N ALA A 67 1.15 -13.64 -6.77
CA ALA A 67 0.20 -14.70 -6.40
C ALA A 67 -1.21 -14.15 -6.11
N SER A 68 -1.30 -12.96 -5.50
CA SER A 68 -2.59 -12.29 -5.24
C SER A 68 -3.22 -11.75 -6.53
N VAL A 69 -2.40 -11.13 -7.40
CA VAL A 69 -2.86 -10.62 -8.71
C VAL A 69 -3.36 -11.75 -9.59
N ASP A 70 -2.64 -12.88 -9.64
CA ASP A 70 -3.04 -14.06 -10.41
C ASP A 70 -4.34 -14.70 -9.89
N ALA A 71 -4.63 -14.53 -8.59
CA ALA A 71 -5.90 -14.90 -7.99
C ALA A 71 -7.04 -13.89 -8.25
N GLY A 72 -6.80 -12.84 -9.03
CA GLY A 72 -7.79 -11.83 -9.41
C GLY A 72 -7.98 -10.71 -8.41
N VAL A 73 -7.06 -10.52 -7.45
CA VAL A 73 -7.07 -9.41 -6.49
C VAL A 73 -6.55 -8.15 -7.15
N GLN A 74 -7.26 -7.04 -7.02
CA GLN A 74 -6.79 -5.70 -7.40
C GLN A 74 -5.87 -5.17 -6.30
N VAL A 75 -4.63 -4.81 -6.64
CA VAL A 75 -3.61 -4.40 -5.66
C VAL A 75 -3.18 -2.95 -5.88
N GLY A 76 -3.45 -2.11 -4.88
CA GLY A 76 -2.89 -0.77 -4.75
C GLY A 76 -1.68 -0.80 -3.81
N VAL A 77 -0.61 -0.10 -4.14
CA VAL A 77 0.64 -0.10 -3.36
C VAL A 77 1.04 1.31 -2.97
N VAL A 78 1.35 1.51 -1.69
CA VAL A 78 1.98 2.72 -1.16
C VAL A 78 3.31 2.36 -0.53
N ILE A 79 4.38 3.08 -0.88
CA ILE A 79 5.73 2.82 -0.38
C ILE A 79 6.24 4.03 0.39
N GLY A 80 6.80 3.81 1.59
CA GLY A 80 7.47 4.86 2.36
C GLY A 80 8.84 5.23 1.78
N GLY A 81 9.32 6.45 2.05
CA GLY A 81 10.63 6.96 1.58
C GLY A 81 11.80 6.75 2.54
N GLY A 82 11.59 6.05 3.66
CA GLY A 82 12.53 6.01 4.79
C GLY A 82 13.88 5.31 4.53
N ASN A 83 14.05 4.61 3.42
CA ASN A 83 15.31 4.04 2.97
C ASN A 83 16.25 5.07 2.32
N PHE A 84 15.76 6.23 1.93
CA PHE A 84 16.53 7.32 1.36
C PHE A 84 16.50 8.59 2.19
N TRP A 85 15.34 8.92 2.78
CA TRP A 85 15.16 10.19 3.46
C TRP A 85 14.17 10.11 4.62
N ARG A 86 14.58 10.70 5.78
CA ARG A 86 13.71 10.89 6.95
C ARG A 86 13.62 12.37 7.29
N GLY A 87 12.58 13.04 6.79
CA GLY A 87 12.39 14.49 6.98
C GLY A 87 12.30 14.92 8.45
N ARG A 88 11.78 14.03 9.34
CA ARG A 88 11.64 14.34 10.77
C ARG A 88 12.96 14.55 11.53
N THR A 89 14.07 14.07 11.00
CA THR A 89 15.39 14.10 11.67
C THR A 89 16.34 15.11 11.04
N SER A 90 15.85 15.96 10.13
CA SER A 90 16.68 16.98 9.50
C SER A 90 16.41 18.32 10.14
N ASP A 91 17.37 18.81 10.93
CA ASP A 91 17.34 20.16 11.53
C ASP A 91 17.97 21.22 10.58
N ALA A 92 18.56 20.78 9.47
CA ALA A 92 19.30 21.64 8.55
C ALA A 92 18.43 22.38 7.54
N ILE A 93 17.19 21.92 7.32
CA ILE A 93 16.27 22.46 6.32
C ILE A 93 14.85 22.57 6.88
N ASP A 94 14.09 23.50 6.30
CA ASP A 94 12.69 23.70 6.65
C ASP A 94 11.87 22.41 6.47
N ARG A 95 10.97 22.15 7.41
CA ARG A 95 10.17 20.91 7.49
C ARG A 95 9.36 20.63 6.21
N PRO A 96 8.64 21.58 5.59
CA PRO A 96 7.99 21.37 4.31
C PRO A 96 8.94 20.91 3.20
N LYS A 97 10.16 21.45 3.15
CA LYS A 97 11.18 21.05 2.17
C LYS A 97 11.70 19.65 2.44
N ALA A 98 11.92 19.29 3.70
CA ALA A 98 12.30 17.96 4.12
C ALA A 98 11.22 16.91 3.73
N ASP A 99 9.95 17.25 3.92
CA ASP A 99 8.84 16.39 3.54
C ASP A 99 8.69 16.26 2.02
N GLN A 100 8.94 17.34 1.24
CA GLN A 100 8.97 17.27 -0.22
C GLN A 100 10.05 16.32 -0.74
N ILE A 101 11.25 16.32 -0.14
CA ILE A 101 12.30 15.35 -0.45
C ILE A 101 11.81 13.93 -0.15
N GLY A 102 11.15 13.72 0.99
CA GLY A 102 10.54 12.44 1.34
C GLY A 102 9.48 11.98 0.35
N MET A 103 8.64 12.89 -0.17
CA MET A 103 7.67 12.58 -1.21
C MET A 103 8.36 12.11 -2.49
N LEU A 104 9.44 12.77 -2.93
CA LEU A 104 10.23 12.34 -4.09
C LEU A 104 10.93 11.00 -3.84
N ALA A 105 11.39 10.73 -2.62
CA ALA A 105 11.94 9.42 -2.25
C ALA A 105 10.90 8.29 -2.43
N THR A 106 9.61 8.55 -2.15
CA THR A 106 8.56 7.57 -2.44
C THR A 106 8.36 7.33 -3.93
N VAL A 107 8.53 8.36 -4.77
CA VAL A 107 8.45 8.23 -6.23
C VAL A 107 9.61 7.35 -6.74
N MET A 108 10.84 7.58 -6.28
CA MET A 108 11.98 6.73 -6.61
C MET A 108 11.73 5.27 -6.24
N ASN A 109 11.22 5.03 -5.03
CA ASN A 109 10.87 3.68 -4.57
C ASN A 109 9.83 3.02 -5.47
N CYS A 110 8.77 3.75 -5.84
CA CYS A 110 7.73 3.21 -6.71
C CYS A 110 8.24 2.90 -8.12
N ILE A 111 9.14 3.70 -8.68
CA ILE A 111 9.77 3.45 -9.99
C ILE A 111 10.54 2.12 -9.93
N TYR A 112 11.42 1.95 -8.94
CA TYR A 112 12.24 0.74 -8.81
C TYR A 112 11.38 -0.51 -8.60
N VAL A 113 10.48 -0.48 -7.60
CA VAL A 113 9.64 -1.64 -7.25
C VAL A 113 8.67 -1.99 -8.38
N SER A 114 8.11 -0.98 -9.06
CA SER A 114 7.25 -1.17 -10.23
C SER A 114 7.97 -1.94 -11.35
N GLU A 115 9.25 -1.66 -11.59
CA GLU A 115 10.03 -2.37 -12.62
C GLU A 115 10.32 -3.82 -12.21
N ILE A 116 10.67 -4.08 -10.96
CA ILE A 116 10.81 -5.46 -10.45
C ILE A 116 9.48 -6.23 -10.58
N PHE A 117 8.35 -5.57 -10.33
CA PHE A 117 7.04 -6.20 -10.51
C PHE A 117 6.75 -6.51 -11.99
N ARG A 118 7.16 -5.64 -12.93
CA ARG A 118 7.05 -5.91 -14.37
C ARG A 118 7.92 -7.09 -14.79
N ASN A 119 9.13 -7.18 -14.28
CA ASN A 119 10.02 -8.31 -14.51
C ASN A 119 9.45 -9.64 -13.96
N ALA A 120 8.61 -9.57 -12.93
CA ALA A 120 7.84 -10.71 -12.43
C ALA A 120 6.56 -11.00 -13.24
N GLY A 121 6.31 -10.30 -14.35
CA GLY A 121 5.18 -10.51 -15.27
C GLY A 121 3.89 -9.81 -14.87
N MET A 122 3.93 -8.81 -13.98
CA MET A 122 2.77 -7.96 -13.66
C MET A 122 2.75 -6.72 -14.54
N LYS A 123 1.54 -6.21 -14.83
CA LYS A 123 1.37 -4.86 -15.39
C LYS A 123 1.30 -3.86 -14.24
N THR A 124 1.96 -2.72 -14.37
CA THR A 124 2.03 -1.72 -13.30
C THR A 124 1.78 -0.31 -13.82
N GLN A 125 1.27 0.56 -12.95
CA GLN A 125 1.17 2.00 -13.19
C GLN A 125 1.48 2.78 -11.92
N ILE A 126 2.19 3.91 -12.05
CA ILE A 126 2.50 4.81 -10.94
C ILE A 126 1.66 6.08 -11.07
N LEU A 127 0.98 6.44 -9.99
CA LEU A 127 0.17 7.65 -9.87
C LEU A 127 0.73 8.56 -8.78
N THR A 128 0.75 9.86 -9.06
CA THR A 128 1.23 10.90 -8.13
C THR A 128 0.22 12.04 -8.04
N PRO A 129 0.12 12.73 -6.89
CA PRO A 129 -0.76 13.90 -6.72
C PRO A 129 -0.22 15.17 -7.42
N PHE A 130 1.00 15.13 -7.94
CA PHE A 130 1.66 16.20 -8.68
C PHE A 130 2.39 15.64 -9.91
N GLU A 131 2.76 16.51 -10.84
CA GLU A 131 3.43 16.11 -12.08
C GLU A 131 4.90 15.72 -11.85
N CYS A 132 5.28 14.55 -12.36
CA CYS A 132 6.67 14.09 -12.41
C CYS A 132 7.08 13.80 -13.88
N GLY A 133 6.75 14.67 -14.78
CA GLY A 133 7.03 14.51 -16.21
C GLY A 133 6.38 13.24 -16.77
N ASN A 134 7.17 12.46 -17.52
CA ASN A 134 6.71 11.19 -18.10
C ASN A 134 6.87 9.96 -17.18
N MET A 135 7.48 10.13 -16.01
CA MET A 135 7.75 9.01 -15.08
C MET A 135 6.50 8.47 -14.41
N THR A 136 5.50 9.34 -14.18
CA THR A 136 4.26 8.98 -13.51
C THR A 136 3.05 9.60 -14.23
N LYS A 137 1.84 9.25 -13.77
CA LYS A 137 0.61 9.93 -14.21
C LYS A 137 -0.04 10.62 -13.02
N LEU A 138 -0.70 11.76 -13.26
CA LEU A 138 -1.50 12.42 -12.24
C LEU A 138 -2.60 11.49 -11.76
N PHE A 139 -2.78 11.45 -10.44
CA PHE A 139 -3.84 10.69 -9.81
C PHE A 139 -5.22 11.27 -10.18
N SER A 140 -6.14 10.39 -10.48
CA SER A 140 -7.58 10.58 -10.37
C SER A 140 -8.22 9.21 -10.10
N LYS A 141 -9.34 9.20 -9.38
CA LYS A 141 -10.08 7.97 -9.05
C LYS A 141 -10.46 7.18 -10.30
N ASP A 142 -10.95 7.86 -11.34
CA ASP A 142 -11.37 7.21 -12.59
C ASP A 142 -10.19 6.57 -13.33
N ARG A 143 -9.03 7.26 -13.34
CA ARG A 143 -7.81 6.73 -13.94
C ARG A 143 -7.31 5.50 -13.19
N ALA A 144 -7.28 5.56 -11.87
CA ALA A 144 -6.87 4.43 -11.04
C ALA A 144 -7.81 3.23 -11.23
N ASN A 145 -9.13 3.45 -11.28
CA ASN A 145 -10.10 2.39 -11.53
C ASN A 145 -9.88 1.71 -12.89
N LYS A 146 -9.63 2.46 -13.95
CA LYS A 146 -9.31 1.89 -15.27
C LYS A 146 -8.09 0.98 -15.22
N TYR A 147 -7.04 1.37 -14.47
CA TYR A 147 -5.85 0.51 -14.33
C TYR A 147 -6.15 -0.77 -13.56
N PHE A 148 -6.92 -0.68 -12.48
CA PHE A 148 -7.37 -1.88 -11.74
C PHE A 148 -8.22 -2.83 -12.59
N GLU A 149 -9.12 -2.29 -13.41
CA GLU A 149 -9.96 -3.06 -14.35
C GLU A 149 -9.13 -3.78 -15.41
N HIS A 150 -7.98 -3.22 -15.79
CA HIS A 150 -7.02 -3.86 -16.70
C HIS A 150 -6.03 -4.81 -16.00
N GLY A 151 -6.27 -5.15 -14.73
CA GLY A 151 -5.43 -6.07 -13.96
C GLY A 151 -4.04 -5.52 -13.65
N MET A 152 -3.88 -4.19 -13.60
CA MET A 152 -2.61 -3.56 -13.26
C MET A 152 -2.48 -3.38 -11.75
N VAL A 153 -1.27 -3.56 -11.23
CA VAL A 153 -0.89 -3.08 -9.90
C VAL A 153 -0.69 -1.57 -9.97
N VAL A 154 -1.41 -0.84 -9.10
CA VAL A 154 -1.36 0.62 -9.10
C VAL A 154 -0.55 1.11 -7.91
N PHE A 155 0.53 1.82 -8.18
CA PHE A 155 1.37 2.46 -7.17
C PHE A 155 0.92 3.90 -6.94
N PHE A 156 0.74 4.28 -5.68
CA PHE A 156 0.41 5.64 -5.25
C PHE A 156 1.64 6.24 -4.58
N ALA A 157 2.34 7.10 -5.30
CA ALA A 157 3.59 7.72 -4.89
C ALA A 157 3.42 9.22 -4.62
N GLY A 158 4.38 9.84 -3.95
CA GLY A 158 4.33 11.29 -3.65
C GLY A 158 3.48 11.65 -2.43
N GLY A 159 3.13 10.68 -1.59
CA GLY A 159 2.26 10.93 -0.44
C GLY A 159 0.86 11.40 -0.85
N ILE A 160 0.27 12.30 -0.08
CA ILE A 160 -0.98 12.98 -0.42
C ILE A 160 -0.75 14.30 -1.19
N GLY A 161 0.50 14.61 -1.54
CA GLY A 161 0.88 15.86 -2.19
C GLY A 161 1.09 17.04 -1.25
N GLN A 162 0.98 16.85 0.06
CA GLN A 162 1.12 17.88 1.07
C GLN A 162 2.16 17.49 2.13
N PRO A 163 2.95 18.45 2.65
CA PRO A 163 3.83 18.23 3.79
C PRO A 163 3.08 17.82 5.06
N TYR A 164 3.81 17.37 6.08
CA TYR A 164 3.33 16.98 7.41
C TYR A 164 2.55 15.66 7.49
N PHE A 165 2.25 15.02 6.40
CA PHE A 165 1.51 13.75 6.37
C PHE A 165 2.43 12.55 6.16
N SER A 166 2.11 11.47 6.86
CA SER A 166 2.83 10.20 6.73
C SER A 166 2.29 9.34 5.57
N THR A 167 3.07 8.35 5.13
CA THR A 167 2.59 7.35 4.16
C THR A 167 1.53 6.42 4.76
N ASP A 168 1.40 6.34 6.08
CA ASP A 168 0.30 5.64 6.74
C ASP A 168 -1.02 6.42 6.56
N THR A 169 -0.98 7.76 6.60
CA THR A 169 -2.12 8.60 6.23
C THR A 169 -2.45 8.45 4.75
N THR A 170 -1.42 8.44 3.89
CA THR A 170 -1.61 8.28 2.44
C THR A 170 -2.36 7.00 2.10
N ILE A 171 -1.93 5.85 2.64
CA ILE A 171 -2.60 4.58 2.30
C ILE A 171 -4.03 4.53 2.81
N THR A 172 -4.30 5.12 3.98
CA THR A 172 -5.64 5.17 4.55
C THR A 172 -6.59 5.99 3.66
N LEU A 173 -6.16 7.19 3.24
CA LEU A 173 -6.95 8.04 2.36
C LEU A 173 -7.17 7.40 0.99
N MET A 174 -6.12 6.85 0.38
CA MET A 174 -6.23 6.17 -0.91
C MET A 174 -7.13 4.94 -0.84
N ALA A 175 -7.03 4.15 0.22
CA ALA A 175 -7.88 2.97 0.41
C ALA A 175 -9.37 3.35 0.54
N ILE A 176 -9.67 4.43 1.27
CA ILE A 176 -11.04 4.96 1.40
C ILE A 176 -11.53 5.46 0.05
N GLU A 177 -10.76 6.32 -0.63
CA GLU A 177 -11.14 6.92 -1.91
C GLU A 177 -11.34 5.87 -2.99
N MET A 178 -10.52 4.83 -2.98
CA MET A 178 -10.55 3.74 -3.96
C MET A 178 -11.47 2.58 -3.57
N ASP A 179 -12.30 2.72 -2.53
CA ASP A 179 -13.22 1.68 -2.05
C ASP A 179 -12.52 0.33 -1.79
N ALA A 180 -11.35 0.34 -1.15
CA ALA A 180 -10.60 -0.87 -0.83
C ALA A 180 -11.31 -1.71 0.24
N ASP A 181 -11.20 -3.05 0.12
CA ASP A 181 -11.76 -3.99 1.09
C ASP A 181 -10.87 -4.14 2.33
N CYS A 182 -9.57 -3.99 2.18
CA CYS A 182 -8.63 -4.02 3.31
C CYS A 182 -7.30 -3.32 3.00
N ILE A 183 -6.60 -2.96 4.07
CA ILE A 183 -5.24 -2.44 4.06
C ILE A 183 -4.33 -3.49 4.71
N LEU A 184 -3.22 -3.81 4.04
CA LEU A 184 -2.16 -4.67 4.56
C LEU A 184 -0.94 -3.79 4.86
N LEU A 185 -0.47 -3.81 6.09
CA LEU A 185 0.72 -3.08 6.51
C LEU A 185 1.90 -4.06 6.66
N ALA A 186 2.86 -3.99 5.74
CA ALA A 186 4.12 -4.70 5.85
C ALA A 186 5.09 -3.85 6.69
N LYS A 187 5.15 -4.16 7.97
CA LYS A 187 6.02 -3.51 8.97
C LYS A 187 6.95 -4.54 9.60
N SER A 188 8.01 -4.04 10.24
CA SER A 188 8.97 -4.87 11.00
C SER A 188 8.46 -5.28 12.38
N ILE A 189 7.23 -4.91 12.74
CA ILE A 189 6.54 -5.27 13.97
C ILE A 189 5.33 -6.15 13.66
N ASP A 190 4.98 -7.04 14.56
CA ASP A 190 3.99 -8.10 14.39
C ASP A 190 2.57 -7.71 14.84
N GLY A 191 2.40 -6.54 15.45
CA GLY A 191 1.10 -6.10 15.96
C GLY A 191 0.90 -4.58 15.96
N VAL A 192 -0.24 -4.18 16.54
CA VAL A 192 -0.55 -2.80 16.93
C VAL A 192 -0.36 -2.74 18.45
N TYR A 193 0.46 -1.83 18.89
CA TYR A 193 0.85 -1.64 20.28
C TYR A 193 0.33 -0.31 20.78
N ASP A 194 0.08 -0.20 22.09
CA ASP A 194 -0.30 1.06 22.73
C ASP A 194 0.90 1.99 22.98
N SER A 195 2.11 1.44 22.93
CA SER A 195 3.39 2.16 23.04
C SER A 195 4.47 1.48 22.20
N ASP A 196 5.68 2.03 22.17
CA ASP A 196 6.80 1.42 21.41
C ASP A 196 7.28 0.13 22.10
N PRO A 197 7.10 -1.06 21.50
CA PRO A 197 7.51 -2.34 22.11
C PRO A 197 9.01 -2.48 22.29
N LYS A 198 9.84 -1.64 21.63
CA LYS A 198 11.28 -1.60 21.85
C LYS A 198 11.66 -0.89 23.13
N VAL A 199 10.78 -0.01 23.63
CA VAL A 199 10.97 0.77 24.85
C VAL A 199 10.17 0.17 26.01
N ASN A 200 8.95 -0.29 25.72
CA ASN A 200 8.05 -0.91 26.69
C ASN A 200 7.77 -2.37 26.30
N PRO A 201 8.41 -3.34 26.93
CA PRO A 201 8.19 -4.76 26.63
C PRO A 201 6.75 -5.27 26.92
N ASN A 202 5.96 -4.47 27.65
CA ASN A 202 4.56 -4.78 27.98
C ASN A 202 3.55 -4.04 27.09
N ALA A 203 4.00 -3.43 26.00
CA ALA A 203 3.13 -2.71 25.09
C ALA A 203 2.13 -3.64 24.37
#